data_a859051ecbc90c81834ad70a6192bfa8
#
_entry.id   a859051ecbc90c81834ad70a6192bfa8
#
_cell.length_a   1.000
_cell.length_b   1.000
_cell.length_c   1.000
_cell.angle_alpha   90.00
_cell.angle_beta   90.00
_cell.angle_gamma   90.00
#
_symmetry.space_group_name_H-M   'P 1'
#
loop_
_entity.id
_entity.type
_entity.pdbx_description
1 polymer ?
#
loop_
_entity_poly.entity_id
_entity_poly.type
_entity_poly.pdbx_seq_one_letter_code
_entity_poly.pdbx_strand_id
1 'polypeptide(L)'
;MAGLGLSLMALTIVQPVGAADTPATGIAMDSPAGQKLLLKPRTRRADYAALMQWYETQANLAYCGVASSVMVLNSLAVAAPKAEGYGTNRFWTQTNLFTVPTSRSFVEASRVAREGMTLEQLHGLLASVGTGVRRYHGESLSLEQLRWLLRRGLAERDDRLVANYDRRALGQKGGGHISPLAAYDPDQDRVLILDVARYRYPAVWVTTPDLWRAIRSVDTSSGRSRGLVIIEPPAAATAPSQAGPI
;
A
#
# COMPACT_ATOMS: atom_id res chain seq x y z
N MET A 1 62.44 9.24 27.15
CA MET A 1 61.88 9.02 25.79
C MET A 1 60.47 8.51 25.96
N ALA A 2 59.47 9.38 25.76
CA ALA A 2 58.04 9.02 25.88
C ALA A 2 57.49 8.81 24.46
N GLY A 3 57.04 7.60 24.17
CA GLY A 3 56.42 7.27 22.90
C GLY A 3 54.92 7.64 22.90
N LEU A 4 54.53 8.59 22.06
CA LEU A 4 53.11 8.89 21.79
C LEU A 4 52.55 7.76 20.87
N GLY A 5 51.62 6.98 21.42
CA GLY A 5 50.79 6.08 20.65
C GLY A 5 49.65 6.79 19.94
N LEU A 6 49.69 6.93 18.62
CA LEU A 6 48.54 7.38 17.83
C LEU A 6 47.50 6.25 17.76
N SER A 7 46.36 6.46 18.41
CA SER A 7 45.18 5.55 18.23
C SER A 7 44.45 5.97 16.98
N LEU A 8 44.52 5.12 15.92
CA LEU A 8 43.65 5.28 14.74
C LEU A 8 42.21 4.92 15.11
N MET A 9 41.34 5.90 15.19
CA MET A 9 39.89 5.66 15.22
C MET A 9 39.45 5.20 13.83
N ALA A 10 39.01 3.95 13.71
CA ALA A 10 38.37 3.44 12.50
C ALA A 10 37.01 4.13 12.33
N LEU A 11 36.89 4.95 11.28
CA LEU A 11 35.65 5.55 10.86
C LEU A 11 34.76 4.46 10.25
N THR A 12 33.77 3.98 10.98
CA THR A 12 32.75 3.05 10.45
C THR A 12 31.86 3.83 9.49
N ILE A 13 32.06 3.61 8.20
CA ILE A 13 31.16 4.14 7.16
C ILE A 13 29.84 3.39 7.28
N VAL A 14 28.80 4.04 7.81
CA VAL A 14 27.42 3.55 7.79
C VAL A 14 26.96 3.60 6.33
N GLN A 15 26.80 2.44 5.71
CA GLN A 15 26.26 2.33 4.36
C GLN A 15 24.81 2.83 4.34
N PRO A 16 24.41 3.68 3.40
CA PRO A 16 23.02 4.11 3.29
C PRO A 16 22.13 2.91 2.96
N VAL A 17 21.10 2.69 3.81
CA VAL A 17 20.06 1.71 3.54
C VAL A 17 19.29 2.19 2.31
N GLY A 18 19.33 1.43 1.20
CA GLY A 18 18.33 1.64 0.16
C GLY A 18 18.73 1.70 -1.31
N ALA A 19 20.02 1.61 -1.66
CA ALA A 19 20.38 1.62 -3.10
C ALA A 19 20.38 0.23 -3.77
N ALA A 20 20.31 -0.86 -3.02
CA ALA A 20 20.65 -2.20 -3.51
C ALA A 20 19.50 -2.99 -4.16
N ASP A 21 18.23 -2.64 -3.91
CA ASP A 21 17.11 -3.52 -4.24
C ASP A 21 15.99 -2.87 -5.09
N THR A 22 16.25 -1.76 -5.79
CA THR A 22 15.30 -1.26 -6.80
C THR A 22 15.18 -2.28 -7.94
N PRO A 23 13.96 -2.63 -8.42
CA PRO A 23 13.80 -3.54 -9.56
C PRO A 23 14.62 -3.08 -10.75
N ALA A 24 15.15 -4.01 -11.55
CA ALA A 24 15.99 -3.69 -12.72
C ALA A 24 15.30 -2.70 -13.71
N THR A 25 13.97 -2.70 -13.75
CA THR A 25 13.12 -1.78 -14.55
C THR A 25 12.42 -0.71 -13.69
N GLY A 26 12.61 -0.71 -12.37
CA GLY A 26 12.00 0.21 -11.43
C GLY A 26 12.77 1.52 -11.34
N ILE A 27 12.05 2.60 -11.01
CA ILE A 27 12.61 3.92 -10.74
C ILE A 27 12.20 4.30 -9.31
N ALA A 28 13.18 4.46 -8.42
CA ALA A 28 12.91 4.88 -7.04
C ALA A 28 12.22 6.26 -7.03
N MET A 29 11.17 6.41 -6.24
CA MET A 29 10.37 7.63 -6.20
C MET A 29 11.19 8.85 -5.74
N ASP A 30 12.11 8.67 -4.80
CA ASP A 30 12.99 9.69 -4.25
C ASP A 30 14.16 10.08 -5.16
N SER A 31 14.37 9.35 -6.27
CA SER A 31 15.35 9.72 -7.28
C SER A 31 14.88 10.93 -8.12
N PRO A 32 15.81 11.71 -8.74
CA PRO A 32 15.43 12.79 -9.65
C PRO A 32 14.49 12.35 -10.78
N ALA A 33 14.69 11.14 -11.32
CA ALA A 33 13.83 10.56 -12.34
C ALA A 33 12.43 10.23 -11.80
N GLY A 34 12.33 9.65 -10.59
CA GLY A 34 11.07 9.34 -9.94
C GLY A 34 10.25 10.58 -9.59
N GLN A 35 10.91 11.62 -9.07
CA GLN A 35 10.28 12.91 -8.80
C GLN A 35 9.78 13.58 -10.08
N LYS A 36 10.56 13.52 -11.16
CA LYS A 36 10.13 14.05 -12.47
C LYS A 36 8.87 13.34 -12.98
N LEU A 37 8.74 12.04 -12.81
CA LEU A 37 7.51 11.30 -13.15
C LEU A 37 6.31 11.80 -12.35
N LEU A 38 6.48 11.99 -11.04
CA LEU A 38 5.40 12.45 -10.16
C LEU A 38 4.90 13.84 -10.53
N LEU A 39 5.79 14.73 -11.00
CA LEU A 39 5.49 16.13 -11.26
C LEU A 39 5.00 16.40 -12.70
N LYS A 40 4.96 15.40 -13.58
CA LYS A 40 4.44 15.58 -14.94
C LYS A 40 2.96 16.02 -14.92
N PRO A 41 2.53 16.91 -15.82
CA PRO A 41 1.15 17.42 -15.85
C PRO A 41 0.10 16.33 -16.03
N ARG A 42 0.41 15.28 -16.79
CA ARG A 42 -0.53 14.18 -17.09
C ARG A 42 -0.54 13.07 -16.05
N THR A 43 0.40 13.06 -15.11
CA THR A 43 0.45 12.06 -14.05
C THR A 43 -0.79 12.16 -13.16
N ARG A 44 -1.53 11.06 -13.05
CA ARG A 44 -2.66 10.88 -12.14
C ARG A 44 -2.11 10.60 -10.74
N ARG A 45 -2.38 11.48 -9.78
CA ARG A 45 -1.81 11.42 -8.41
C ARG A 45 -2.73 12.01 -7.36
N ALA A 46 -4.03 11.93 -7.57
CA ALA A 46 -5.01 12.49 -6.65
C ALA A 46 -4.86 11.94 -5.23
N ASP A 47 -4.47 10.66 -5.11
CA ASP A 47 -4.32 9.95 -3.85
C ASP A 47 -2.96 10.15 -3.18
N TYR A 48 -1.95 10.60 -3.92
CA TYR A 48 -0.56 10.62 -3.45
C TYR A 48 -0.39 11.37 -2.13
N ALA A 49 -0.88 12.60 -2.04
CA ALA A 49 -0.69 13.42 -0.83
C ALA A 49 -1.39 12.82 0.40
N ALA A 50 -2.61 12.31 0.23
CA ALA A 50 -3.37 11.69 1.32
C ALA A 50 -2.71 10.39 1.80
N LEU A 51 -2.23 9.54 0.89
CA LEU A 51 -1.53 8.31 1.24
C LEU A 51 -0.17 8.59 1.89
N MET A 52 0.57 9.60 1.39
CA MET A 52 1.88 9.97 1.95
C MET A 52 1.78 10.53 3.37
N GLN A 53 0.69 11.20 3.73
CA GLN A 53 0.45 11.64 5.11
C GLN A 53 0.40 10.44 6.09
N TRP A 54 -0.03 9.28 5.62
CA TRP A 54 -0.18 8.06 6.41
C TRP A 54 0.81 6.95 6.02
N TYR A 55 1.85 7.28 5.25
CA TYR A 55 2.83 6.29 4.80
C TYR A 55 3.67 5.76 5.94
N GLU A 56 3.44 4.50 6.29
CA GLU A 56 4.10 3.84 7.42
C GLU A 56 4.82 2.54 7.02
N THR A 57 5.67 2.07 7.92
CA THR A 57 6.35 0.78 7.76
C THR A 57 5.51 -0.33 8.39
N GLN A 58 5.36 -1.46 7.69
CA GLN A 58 4.72 -2.65 8.26
C GLN A 58 5.41 -3.07 9.57
N ALA A 59 4.63 -3.41 10.60
CA ALA A 59 5.12 -3.69 11.95
C ALA A 59 5.89 -5.02 12.07
N ASN A 60 5.69 -5.95 11.14
CA ASN A 60 6.44 -7.20 11.01
C ASN A 60 6.48 -7.68 9.56
N LEU A 61 7.21 -8.76 9.28
CA LEU A 61 7.47 -9.24 7.91
C LEU A 61 6.22 -9.67 7.12
N ALA A 62 5.08 -9.93 7.79
CA ALA A 62 3.84 -10.41 7.18
C ALA A 62 2.72 -9.35 7.16
N TYR A 63 2.92 -8.17 7.77
CA TYR A 63 1.89 -7.13 7.93
C TYR A 63 1.75 -6.17 6.75
N CYS A 64 2.22 -6.54 5.57
CA CYS A 64 2.07 -5.67 4.40
C CYS A 64 0.60 -5.28 4.12
N GLY A 65 -0.32 -6.23 4.18
CA GLY A 65 -1.75 -5.97 4.03
C GLY A 65 -2.34 -5.14 5.16
N VAL A 66 -1.85 -5.31 6.40
CA VAL A 66 -2.29 -4.53 7.57
C VAL A 66 -1.87 -3.07 7.44
N ALA A 67 -0.58 -2.82 7.18
CA ALA A 67 -0.06 -1.47 7.00
C ALA A 67 -0.74 -0.75 5.82
N SER A 68 -0.92 -1.46 4.69
CA SER A 68 -1.64 -0.93 3.52
C SER A 68 -3.08 -0.58 3.84
N SER A 69 -3.79 -1.42 4.61
CA SER A 69 -5.17 -1.14 5.06
C SER A 69 -5.24 0.10 5.94
N VAL A 70 -4.33 0.22 6.92
CA VAL A 70 -4.26 1.39 7.82
C VAL A 70 -4.02 2.68 7.04
N MET A 71 -3.07 2.68 6.11
CA MET A 71 -2.81 3.84 5.25
C MET A 71 -4.06 4.26 4.46
N VAL A 72 -4.74 3.30 3.84
CA VAL A 72 -5.93 3.54 3.03
C VAL A 72 -7.07 4.07 3.87
N LEU A 73 -7.39 3.41 5.00
CA LEU A 73 -8.50 3.78 5.88
C LEU A 73 -8.32 5.19 6.45
N ASN A 74 -7.12 5.54 6.89
CA ASN A 74 -6.80 6.88 7.39
C ASN A 74 -6.85 7.92 6.26
N SER A 75 -6.33 7.61 5.08
CA SER A 75 -6.34 8.53 3.93
C SER A 75 -7.75 8.81 3.38
N LEU A 76 -8.70 7.92 3.64
CA LEU A 76 -10.14 8.06 3.33
C LEU A 76 -10.95 8.61 4.51
N ALA A 77 -10.30 8.96 5.62
CA ALA A 77 -10.93 9.43 6.86
C ALA A 77 -12.05 8.49 7.38
N VAL A 78 -11.87 7.17 7.21
CA VAL A 78 -12.81 6.16 7.73
C VAL A 78 -12.81 6.20 9.25
N ALA A 79 -14.01 6.22 9.85
CA ALA A 79 -14.18 6.29 11.31
C ALA A 79 -13.37 5.19 12.01
N ALA A 80 -12.50 5.58 12.95
CA ALA A 80 -11.55 4.69 13.60
C ALA A 80 -11.82 4.56 15.11
N PRO A 81 -11.37 3.47 15.76
CA PRO A 81 -11.29 3.38 17.22
C PRO A 81 -10.31 4.44 17.79
N LYS A 82 -10.31 4.61 19.11
CA LYS A 82 -9.25 5.38 19.79
C LYS A 82 -7.89 4.70 19.52
N ALA A 83 -6.89 5.51 19.20
CA ALA A 83 -5.53 5.01 19.05
C ALA A 83 -4.85 4.94 20.43
N GLU A 84 -4.35 3.77 20.79
CA GLU A 84 -3.66 3.56 22.07
C GLU A 84 -2.42 4.47 22.18
N GLY A 85 -2.26 5.12 23.32
CA GLY A 85 -1.16 6.07 23.57
C GLY A 85 -1.40 7.49 23.03
N TYR A 86 -2.53 7.75 22.35
CA TYR A 86 -2.82 9.07 21.74
C TYR A 86 -4.02 9.79 22.37
N GLY A 87 -4.35 9.50 23.62
CA GLY A 87 -5.44 10.15 24.37
C GLY A 87 -6.80 9.90 23.74
N THR A 88 -7.49 10.96 23.33
CA THR A 88 -8.81 10.86 22.69
C THR A 88 -8.77 10.77 21.18
N ASN A 89 -7.60 10.87 20.56
CA ASN A 89 -7.46 10.86 19.11
C ASN A 89 -7.84 9.51 18.52
N ARG A 90 -8.47 9.58 17.35
CA ARG A 90 -8.99 8.41 16.62
C ARG A 90 -8.36 8.34 15.25
N PHE A 91 -7.61 7.28 14.99
CA PHE A 91 -7.08 6.92 13.69
C PHE A 91 -6.75 5.42 13.69
N TRP A 92 -6.71 4.83 12.50
CA TRP A 92 -6.35 3.42 12.34
C TRP A 92 -4.87 3.20 12.61
N THR A 93 -4.56 2.14 13.32
CA THR A 93 -3.21 1.65 13.59
C THR A 93 -3.14 0.16 13.27
N GLN A 94 -1.93 -0.36 13.05
CA GLN A 94 -1.75 -1.80 12.79
C GLN A 94 -2.19 -2.69 13.96
N THR A 95 -2.35 -2.13 15.14
CA THR A 95 -2.86 -2.83 16.32
C THR A 95 -4.38 -2.75 16.43
N ASN A 96 -4.97 -1.54 16.32
CA ASN A 96 -6.41 -1.37 16.56
C ASN A 96 -7.28 -1.87 15.39
N LEU A 97 -6.71 -2.12 14.22
CA LEU A 97 -7.41 -2.74 13.10
C LEU A 97 -8.04 -4.10 13.49
N PHE A 98 -7.40 -4.83 14.39
CA PHE A 98 -7.89 -6.11 14.89
C PHE A 98 -8.76 -6.00 16.16
N THR A 99 -8.97 -4.82 16.70
CA THR A 99 -9.84 -4.66 17.88
C THR A 99 -11.33 -4.56 17.51
N VAL A 100 -11.62 -4.23 16.26
CA VAL A 100 -13.00 -4.17 15.75
C VAL A 100 -13.56 -5.59 15.62
N PRO A 101 -14.70 -5.91 16.25
CA PRO A 101 -15.24 -7.28 16.24
C PRO A 101 -15.46 -7.87 14.85
N THR A 102 -15.95 -7.05 13.91
CA THR A 102 -16.22 -7.46 12.54
C THR A 102 -14.93 -7.82 11.77
N SER A 103 -13.81 -7.14 12.02
CA SER A 103 -12.55 -7.47 11.33
C SER A 103 -11.99 -8.82 11.75
N ARG A 104 -12.19 -9.23 13.02
CA ARG A 104 -11.76 -10.55 13.53
C ARG A 104 -12.45 -11.73 12.84
N SER A 105 -13.64 -11.52 12.29
CA SER A 105 -14.37 -12.57 11.56
C SER A 105 -13.69 -12.96 10.24
N PHE A 106 -12.84 -12.10 9.70
CA PHE A 106 -12.15 -12.34 8.43
C PHE A 106 -10.70 -12.78 8.62
N VAL A 107 -10.02 -12.21 9.62
CA VAL A 107 -8.61 -12.51 9.86
C VAL A 107 -8.26 -12.37 11.35
N GLU A 108 -7.48 -13.31 11.87
CA GLU A 108 -6.88 -13.20 13.20
C GLU A 108 -5.48 -12.59 13.12
N ALA A 109 -5.18 -11.63 14.01
CA ALA A 109 -3.89 -10.95 14.06
C ALA A 109 -2.70 -11.93 14.14
N SER A 110 -2.81 -12.97 14.98
CA SER A 110 -1.79 -14.00 15.16
C SER A 110 -1.52 -14.79 13.88
N ARG A 111 -2.55 -15.08 13.10
CA ARG A 111 -2.42 -15.78 11.83
C ARG A 111 -1.79 -14.87 10.78
N VAL A 112 -2.29 -13.63 10.66
CA VAL A 112 -1.72 -12.65 9.72
C VAL A 112 -0.25 -12.38 10.02
N ALA A 113 0.15 -12.35 11.30
CA ALA A 113 1.55 -12.13 11.69
C ALA A 113 2.51 -13.23 11.19
N ARG A 114 2.00 -14.42 10.90
CA ARG A 114 2.80 -15.56 10.38
C ARG A 114 2.67 -15.74 8.87
N GLU A 115 1.47 -15.58 8.34
CA GLU A 115 1.11 -16.02 6.99
C GLU A 115 0.84 -14.85 6.02
N GLY A 116 0.64 -13.64 6.54
CA GLY A 116 0.15 -12.51 5.76
C GLY A 116 -1.35 -12.63 5.44
N MET A 117 -1.78 -12.02 4.34
CA MET A 117 -3.17 -12.04 3.89
C MET A 117 -3.29 -12.38 2.40
N THR A 118 -4.32 -13.13 2.05
CA THR A 118 -4.77 -13.30 0.68
C THR A 118 -5.54 -12.07 0.20
N LEU A 119 -5.82 -12.01 -1.12
CA LEU A 119 -6.64 -10.94 -1.69
C LEU A 119 -8.07 -10.95 -1.13
N GLU A 120 -8.64 -12.14 -0.88
CA GLU A 120 -9.97 -12.32 -0.26
C GLU A 120 -10.01 -11.80 1.17
N GLN A 121 -8.99 -12.13 1.94
CA GLN A 121 -8.89 -11.68 3.34
C GLN A 121 -8.73 -10.16 3.42
N LEU A 122 -7.93 -9.56 2.53
CA LEU A 122 -7.80 -8.11 2.43
C LEU A 122 -9.14 -7.45 2.07
N HIS A 123 -9.85 -7.99 1.09
CA HIS A 123 -11.20 -7.52 0.71
C HIS A 123 -12.16 -7.60 1.89
N GLY A 124 -12.26 -8.76 2.55
CA GLY A 124 -13.17 -8.97 3.69
C GLY A 124 -12.85 -8.07 4.87
N LEU A 125 -11.56 -7.90 5.21
CA LEU A 125 -11.10 -7.01 6.26
C LEU A 125 -11.52 -5.56 6.01
N LEU A 126 -11.28 -5.04 4.81
CA LEU A 126 -11.63 -3.66 4.45
C LEU A 126 -13.16 -3.47 4.42
N ALA A 127 -13.91 -4.39 3.83
CA ALA A 127 -15.37 -4.33 3.82
C ALA A 127 -15.96 -4.38 5.23
N SER A 128 -15.34 -5.11 6.16
CA SER A 128 -15.83 -5.26 7.54
C SER A 128 -15.82 -3.97 8.37
N VAL A 129 -15.05 -2.98 7.96
CA VAL A 129 -14.97 -1.66 8.61
C VAL A 129 -15.86 -0.62 7.91
N GLY A 130 -16.74 -1.07 7.01
CA GLY A 130 -17.78 -0.25 6.39
C GLY A 130 -17.40 0.41 5.07
N THR A 131 -16.23 0.14 4.52
CA THR A 131 -15.82 0.66 3.21
C THR A 131 -16.49 -0.11 2.07
N GLY A 132 -16.76 0.56 0.94
CA GLY A 132 -17.03 -0.11 -0.32
C GLY A 132 -15.75 -0.74 -0.86
N VAL A 133 -15.79 -2.02 -1.25
CA VAL A 133 -14.59 -2.70 -1.76
C VAL A 133 -14.93 -3.48 -3.03
N ARG A 134 -14.20 -3.22 -4.11
CA ARG A 134 -14.22 -4.01 -5.33
C ARG A 134 -12.90 -4.76 -5.47
N ARG A 135 -12.99 -6.05 -5.76
CA ARG A 135 -11.83 -6.94 -5.92
C ARG A 135 -11.73 -7.46 -7.34
N TYR A 136 -10.52 -7.45 -7.88
CA TYR A 136 -10.20 -7.98 -9.19
C TYR A 136 -9.03 -8.95 -9.08
N HIS A 137 -9.26 -10.23 -9.41
CA HIS A 137 -8.16 -11.17 -9.59
C HIS A 137 -7.36 -10.84 -10.84
N GLY A 138 -6.06 -10.94 -10.79
CA GLY A 138 -5.17 -10.61 -11.91
C GLY A 138 -5.47 -11.44 -13.17
N GLU A 139 -5.90 -12.71 -13.01
CA GLU A 139 -6.29 -13.59 -14.11
C GLU A 139 -7.50 -13.06 -14.90
N SER A 140 -8.40 -12.32 -14.25
CA SER A 140 -9.60 -11.74 -14.88
C SER A 140 -9.35 -10.35 -15.50
N LEU A 141 -8.15 -9.78 -15.35
CA LEU A 141 -7.81 -8.46 -15.89
C LEU A 141 -6.93 -8.57 -17.14
N SER A 142 -7.37 -7.96 -18.24
CA SER A 142 -6.47 -7.63 -19.33
C SER A 142 -5.56 -6.46 -18.94
N LEU A 143 -4.45 -6.29 -19.67
CA LEU A 143 -3.54 -5.15 -19.44
C LEU A 143 -4.25 -3.80 -19.66
N GLU A 144 -5.14 -3.72 -20.67
CA GLU A 144 -5.90 -2.51 -20.96
C GLU A 144 -6.93 -2.19 -19.86
N GLN A 145 -7.57 -3.21 -19.29
CA GLN A 145 -8.47 -3.03 -18.14
C GLN A 145 -7.69 -2.52 -16.92
N LEU A 146 -6.49 -3.05 -16.65
CA LEU A 146 -5.63 -2.53 -15.57
C LEU A 146 -5.27 -1.06 -15.82
N ARG A 147 -4.85 -0.69 -17.04
CA ARG A 147 -4.55 0.70 -17.40
C ARG A 147 -5.76 1.63 -17.19
N TRP A 148 -6.94 1.15 -17.54
CA TRP A 148 -8.18 1.91 -17.34
C TRP A 148 -8.47 2.13 -15.84
N LEU A 149 -8.35 1.08 -15.01
CA LEU A 149 -8.52 1.17 -13.56
C LEU A 149 -7.52 2.16 -12.93
N LEU A 150 -6.25 2.10 -13.34
CA LEU A 150 -5.22 3.02 -12.86
C LEU A 150 -5.48 4.47 -13.25
N ARG A 151 -5.89 4.71 -14.51
CA ARG A 151 -6.22 6.07 -14.98
C ARG A 151 -7.39 6.66 -14.22
N ARG A 152 -8.43 5.87 -13.97
CA ARG A 152 -9.62 6.34 -13.28
C ARG A 152 -9.37 6.51 -11.79
N GLY A 153 -8.97 5.45 -11.09
CA GLY A 153 -8.86 5.45 -9.65
C GLY A 153 -7.77 6.38 -9.10
N LEU A 154 -6.72 6.71 -9.90
CA LEU A 154 -5.67 7.64 -9.46
C LEU A 154 -5.88 9.08 -9.98
N ALA A 155 -7.00 9.35 -10.65
CA ALA A 155 -7.37 10.69 -11.12
C ALA A 155 -8.25 11.45 -10.12
N GLU A 156 -9.00 10.76 -9.29
CA GLU A 156 -9.99 11.29 -8.36
C GLU A 156 -9.61 10.92 -6.91
N ARG A 157 -10.22 11.59 -5.93
CA ARG A 157 -9.87 11.40 -4.50
C ARG A 157 -10.86 10.52 -3.73
N ASP A 158 -11.81 9.92 -4.41
CA ASP A 158 -12.94 9.22 -3.84
C ASP A 158 -12.72 7.72 -3.62
N ASP A 159 -11.60 7.18 -4.12
CA ASP A 159 -11.23 5.78 -3.88
C ASP A 159 -9.74 5.62 -3.60
N ARG A 160 -9.30 4.41 -3.28
CA ARG A 160 -7.88 4.02 -3.14
C ARG A 160 -7.64 2.66 -3.77
N LEU A 161 -6.49 2.52 -4.40
CA LEU A 161 -6.06 1.29 -5.04
C LEU A 161 -4.97 0.60 -4.23
N VAL A 162 -5.15 -0.70 -3.98
CA VAL A 162 -4.13 -1.55 -3.33
C VAL A 162 -3.88 -2.78 -4.19
N ALA A 163 -2.61 -3.03 -4.49
CA ALA A 163 -2.19 -4.19 -5.24
C ALA A 163 -1.69 -5.31 -4.30
N ASN A 164 -2.15 -6.54 -4.53
CA ASN A 164 -1.51 -7.76 -4.08
C ASN A 164 -0.73 -8.33 -5.27
N TYR A 165 0.59 -8.44 -5.15
CA TYR A 165 1.50 -8.78 -6.24
C TYR A 165 2.64 -9.69 -5.80
N ASP A 166 3.26 -10.40 -6.73
CA ASP A 166 4.49 -11.15 -6.48
C ASP A 166 5.71 -10.27 -6.75
N ARG A 167 6.55 -10.05 -5.75
CA ARG A 167 7.79 -9.29 -5.83
C ARG A 167 8.75 -9.83 -6.90
N ARG A 168 8.80 -11.15 -7.08
CA ARG A 168 9.69 -11.79 -8.06
C ARG A 168 9.41 -11.36 -9.49
N ALA A 169 8.13 -11.14 -9.81
CA ALA A 169 7.72 -10.65 -11.12
C ALA A 169 8.14 -9.19 -11.38
N LEU A 170 8.50 -8.45 -10.32
CA LEU A 170 9.09 -7.10 -10.38
C LEU A 170 10.62 -7.12 -10.30
N GLY A 171 11.26 -8.29 -10.29
CA GLY A 171 12.72 -8.41 -10.10
C GLY A 171 13.19 -8.15 -8.66
N GLN A 172 12.26 -8.15 -7.69
CA GLN A 172 12.55 -7.97 -6.27
C GLN A 172 12.72 -9.33 -5.58
N LYS A 173 13.51 -9.39 -4.50
CA LYS A 173 13.58 -10.57 -3.62
C LYS A 173 12.31 -10.68 -2.76
N GLY A 174 11.84 -11.90 -2.52
CA GLY A 174 10.68 -12.20 -1.69
C GLY A 174 9.57 -12.86 -2.48
N GLY A 175 8.38 -12.93 -1.90
CA GLY A 175 7.18 -13.54 -2.47
C GLY A 175 6.05 -12.54 -2.63
N GLY A 176 4.84 -12.94 -2.16
CA GLY A 176 3.67 -12.09 -2.18
C GLY A 176 3.83 -10.82 -1.33
N HIS A 177 3.27 -9.73 -1.82
CA HIS A 177 3.28 -8.46 -1.13
C HIS A 177 2.02 -7.65 -1.44
N ILE A 178 1.65 -6.78 -0.50
CA ILE A 178 0.49 -5.91 -0.61
C ILE A 178 0.94 -4.48 -0.35
N SER A 179 0.62 -3.55 -1.26
CA SER A 179 0.95 -2.12 -1.09
C SER A 179 -0.03 -1.22 -1.83
N PRO A 180 -0.27 0.01 -1.33
CA PRO A 180 -1.07 1.00 -2.03
C PRO A 180 -0.40 1.48 -3.33
N LEU A 181 -1.23 1.82 -4.32
CA LEU A 181 -0.84 2.50 -5.55
C LEU A 181 -1.18 3.98 -5.39
N ALA A 182 -0.24 4.88 -5.70
CA ALA A 182 -0.40 6.30 -5.37
C ALA A 182 -0.38 7.25 -6.57
N ALA A 183 0.17 6.83 -7.69
CA ALA A 183 0.20 7.64 -8.91
C ALA A 183 0.36 6.77 -10.17
N TYR A 184 -0.08 7.31 -11.31
CA TYR A 184 0.06 6.69 -12.62
C TYR A 184 0.51 7.72 -13.67
N ASP A 185 1.63 7.47 -14.32
CA ASP A 185 2.09 8.25 -15.49
C ASP A 185 1.67 7.53 -16.78
N PRO A 186 0.66 8.05 -17.51
CA PRO A 186 0.17 7.42 -18.72
C PRO A 186 1.14 7.54 -19.91
N ASP A 187 2.10 8.47 -19.87
CA ASP A 187 3.03 8.69 -20.98
C ASP A 187 4.15 7.63 -21.00
N GLN A 188 4.61 7.20 -19.84
CA GLN A 188 5.58 6.11 -19.72
C GLN A 188 4.97 4.79 -19.25
N ASP A 189 3.63 4.76 -19.10
CA ASP A 189 2.87 3.60 -18.65
C ASP A 189 3.45 3.01 -17.35
N ARG A 190 3.64 3.88 -16.33
CA ARG A 190 4.22 3.52 -15.04
C ARG A 190 3.28 3.85 -13.89
N VAL A 191 3.28 2.98 -12.90
CA VAL A 191 2.51 3.14 -11.66
C VAL A 191 3.44 3.21 -10.46
N LEU A 192 3.15 4.10 -9.52
CA LEU A 192 3.89 4.25 -8.26
C LEU A 192 3.31 3.34 -7.19
N ILE A 193 4.12 2.43 -6.69
CA ILE A 193 3.84 1.58 -5.53
C ILE A 193 4.45 2.23 -4.29
N LEU A 194 3.65 2.46 -3.25
CA LEU A 194 4.13 2.85 -1.92
C LEU A 194 4.44 1.59 -1.11
N ASP A 195 5.63 1.06 -1.27
CA ASP A 195 6.03 -0.19 -0.61
C ASP A 195 6.10 -0.03 0.90
N VAL A 196 5.25 -0.74 1.64
CA VAL A 196 5.19 -0.66 3.11
C VAL A 196 6.33 -1.42 3.81
N ALA A 197 7.11 -2.25 3.09
CA ALA A 197 8.36 -2.81 3.61
C ALA A 197 9.52 -1.81 3.42
N ARG A 198 9.35 -0.58 3.92
CA ARG A 198 10.25 0.57 3.71
C ARG A 198 11.69 0.32 4.16
N TYR A 199 11.90 -0.59 5.10
CA TYR A 199 13.23 -1.04 5.52
C TYR A 199 13.96 -1.85 4.45
N ARG A 200 13.26 -2.27 3.38
CA ARG A 200 13.81 -3.14 2.34
C ARG A 200 13.77 -2.50 0.95
N TYR A 201 12.65 -1.85 0.61
CA TYR A 201 12.43 -1.25 -0.69
C TYR A 201 11.89 0.17 -0.57
N PRO A 202 12.37 1.11 -1.39
CA PRO A 202 11.76 2.43 -1.49
C PRO A 202 10.39 2.34 -2.17
N ALA A 203 9.61 3.42 -2.09
CA ALA A 203 8.50 3.62 -3.02
C ALA A 203 9.05 3.64 -4.45
N VAL A 204 8.39 2.93 -5.39
CA VAL A 204 8.97 2.64 -6.70
C VAL A 204 7.96 2.75 -7.83
N TRP A 205 8.37 3.37 -8.92
CA TRP A 205 7.67 3.35 -10.19
C TRP A 205 8.02 2.08 -10.96
N VAL A 206 7.02 1.26 -11.24
CA VAL A 206 7.15 0.07 -12.08
C VAL A 206 6.37 0.25 -13.37
N THR A 207 6.69 -0.50 -14.42
CA THR A 207 5.85 -0.47 -15.63
C THR A 207 4.52 -1.16 -15.37
N THR A 208 3.44 -0.69 -16.01
CA THR A 208 2.13 -1.33 -15.88
C THR A 208 2.13 -2.79 -16.36
N PRO A 209 2.85 -3.15 -17.46
CA PRO A 209 3.01 -4.56 -17.83
C PRO A 209 3.69 -5.41 -16.75
N ASP A 210 4.69 -4.87 -16.03
CA ASP A 210 5.34 -5.60 -14.94
C ASP A 210 4.38 -5.81 -13.76
N LEU A 211 3.65 -4.77 -13.35
CA LEU A 211 2.60 -4.91 -12.33
C LEU A 211 1.52 -5.90 -12.78
N TRP A 212 1.10 -5.85 -14.05
CA TRP A 212 0.09 -6.77 -14.57
C TRP A 212 0.55 -8.23 -14.47
N ARG A 213 1.81 -8.54 -14.83
CA ARG A 213 2.37 -9.88 -14.61
C ARG A 213 2.43 -10.25 -13.13
N ALA A 214 2.81 -9.30 -12.27
CA ALA A 214 2.97 -9.53 -10.84
C ALA A 214 1.63 -9.83 -10.13
N ILE A 215 0.54 -9.16 -10.50
CA ILE A 215 -0.80 -9.42 -9.95
C ILE A 215 -1.47 -10.69 -10.50
N ARG A 216 -1.01 -11.20 -11.64
CA ARG A 216 -1.49 -12.46 -12.26
C ARG A 216 -0.82 -13.69 -11.67
N SER A 217 0.25 -13.55 -10.92
CA SER A 217 0.90 -14.68 -10.26
C SER A 217 -0.04 -15.36 -9.27
N VAL A 218 0.05 -16.68 -9.18
CA VAL A 218 -0.77 -17.47 -8.24
C VAL A 218 -0.28 -17.22 -6.82
N ASP A 219 -1.22 -16.96 -5.91
CA ASP A 219 -1.01 -16.98 -4.49
C ASP A 219 -1.23 -18.40 -3.97
N THR A 220 -0.15 -19.05 -3.54
CA THR A 220 -0.19 -20.44 -3.07
C THR A 220 -1.09 -20.64 -1.84
N SER A 221 -1.34 -19.58 -1.06
CA SER A 221 -2.21 -19.63 0.12
C SER A 221 -3.70 -19.71 -0.25
N SER A 222 -4.10 -19.13 -1.39
CA SER A 222 -5.49 -19.14 -1.88
C SER A 222 -5.72 -20.06 -3.07
N GLY A 223 -4.66 -20.48 -3.76
CA GLY A 223 -4.73 -21.20 -5.05
C GLY A 223 -5.21 -20.34 -6.21
N ARG A 224 -5.44 -19.03 -6.02
CA ARG A 224 -5.92 -18.08 -7.02
C ARG A 224 -4.86 -17.06 -7.39
N SER A 225 -5.06 -16.35 -8.48
CA SER A 225 -4.17 -15.23 -8.80
C SER A 225 -4.30 -14.12 -7.74
N ARG A 226 -3.21 -13.40 -7.52
CA ARG A 226 -3.19 -12.14 -6.80
C ARG A 226 -4.08 -11.13 -7.51
N GLY A 227 -3.99 -9.84 -7.20
CA GLY A 227 -4.90 -8.92 -7.86
C GLY A 227 -4.86 -7.50 -7.32
N LEU A 228 -5.96 -6.82 -7.51
CA LEU A 228 -6.18 -5.43 -7.14
C LEU A 228 -7.45 -5.31 -6.31
N VAL A 229 -7.44 -4.46 -5.28
CA VAL A 229 -8.65 -3.98 -4.61
C VAL A 229 -8.78 -2.47 -4.79
N ILE A 230 -10.02 -2.02 -5.00
CA ILE A 230 -10.40 -0.62 -5.03
C ILE A 230 -11.28 -0.39 -3.82
N ILE A 231 -10.93 0.60 -3.00
CA ILE A 231 -11.57 0.88 -1.72
C ILE A 231 -12.21 2.27 -1.81
N GLU A 232 -13.50 2.34 -1.59
CA GLU A 232 -14.29 3.57 -1.51
C GLU A 232 -14.63 3.88 -0.04
N PRO A 233 -14.73 5.15 0.37
CA PRO A 233 -15.18 5.48 1.71
C PRO A 233 -16.58 4.89 1.97
N PRO A 234 -16.98 4.73 3.24
CA PRO A 234 -18.35 4.38 3.56
C PRO A 234 -19.34 5.31 2.84
N ALA A 235 -20.41 4.74 2.29
CA ALA A 235 -21.49 5.58 1.77
C ALA A 235 -21.92 6.59 2.86
N ALA A 236 -21.98 7.89 2.50
CA ALA A 236 -22.43 8.90 3.43
C ALA A 236 -23.79 8.44 3.98
N ALA A 237 -23.90 8.29 5.30
CA ALA A 237 -25.19 8.03 5.91
C ALA A 237 -26.13 9.15 5.45
N THR A 238 -27.14 8.82 4.66
CA THR A 238 -28.18 9.78 4.27
C THR A 238 -28.74 10.32 5.57
N ALA A 239 -28.43 11.60 5.85
CA ALA A 239 -29.03 12.29 6.99
C ALA A 239 -30.54 12.09 6.87
N PRO A 240 -31.28 11.67 7.97
CA PRO A 240 -32.70 11.56 7.91
C PRO A 240 -33.21 12.94 7.48
N SER A 241 -34.01 12.97 6.41
CA SER A 241 -34.69 14.16 5.95
C SER A 241 -35.45 14.74 7.18
N GLN A 242 -35.00 15.91 7.64
CA GLN A 242 -35.80 16.67 8.60
C GLN A 242 -37.07 17.11 7.86
N ALA A 243 -38.09 16.25 7.89
CA ALA A 243 -39.45 16.67 7.62
C ALA A 243 -39.77 17.67 8.71
N GLY A 244 -39.71 18.96 8.40
CA GLY A 244 -40.22 20.01 9.27
C GLY A 244 -41.71 19.80 9.49
N PRO A 245 -42.23 20.12 10.69
CA PRO A 245 -43.65 20.10 10.91
C PRO A 245 -44.30 21.19 10.05
N ILE A 246 -45.42 20.81 9.41
CA ILE A 246 -46.35 21.69 8.72
C ILE A 246 -47.08 22.58 9.77
#